data_d4f2a834c80423011ff52103a30f6fb4
#
_entry.id   d4f2a834c80423011ff52103a30f6fb4
#
_cell.length_a   1.000
_cell.length_b   1.000
_cell.length_c   1.000
_cell.angle_alpha   90.00
_cell.angle_beta   90.00
_cell.angle_gamma   90.00
#
_symmetry.space_group_name_H-M   'P 1'
#
loop_
_entity.id
_entity.type
_entity.pdbx_description
1 polymer ?
#
loop_
_entity_poly.entity_id
_entity_poly.type
_entity_poly.pdbx_seq_one_letter_code
_entity_poly.pdbx_strand_id
1 'polypeptide(L)'
;VGSEMCIRDRRYILQKINNNTFRDVAGLMENITAVTEFLRTKTDDLRGVLTLVKTNDGASYLHAQDAYWRTYDFVEDSICLQLPETDEDFYQSAVGFGTFQQLLTDFPAAKLHETIPNFHNTPDRYRALLETLERDPMHRAVQVQPEIEFALARQAEMSAIQNALASGKLPLRVTHNDTKLNNVLLDAKT
;
A
#
# COMPACT_ATOMS: atom_id res chain seq x y z
N VAL A 1 -4.82 10.16 -7.10
CA VAL A 1 -4.02 11.26 -7.63
C VAL A 1 -4.06 12.38 -6.61
N GLY A 2 -2.89 12.86 -6.15
CA GLY A 2 -2.76 14.01 -5.27
C GLY A 2 -2.43 15.26 -6.07
N SER A 3 -2.77 16.42 -5.53
CA SER A 3 -2.39 17.72 -6.08
C SER A 3 -1.46 18.42 -5.09
N GLU A 4 -0.36 18.96 -5.61
CA GLU A 4 0.54 19.80 -4.82
C GLU A 4 -0.09 21.19 -4.59
N MET A 5 0.07 21.72 -3.37
CA MET A 5 -0.41 23.03 -2.98
C MET A 5 0.66 23.78 -2.18
N CYS A 6 0.82 25.09 -2.43
CA CYS A 6 1.69 25.96 -1.67
C CYS A 6 0.85 26.93 -0.82
N ILE A 7 1.06 26.95 0.49
CA ILE A 7 0.42 27.86 1.43
C ILE A 7 1.50 28.43 2.36
N ARG A 8 1.71 29.74 2.34
CA ARG A 8 2.69 30.43 3.21
C ARG A 8 4.07 29.77 3.20
N ASP A 9 4.63 29.58 2.01
CA ASP A 9 5.97 28.99 1.78
C ASP A 9 6.15 27.52 2.22
N ARG A 10 5.04 26.83 2.51
CA ARG A 10 5.03 25.37 2.77
C ARG A 10 4.27 24.66 1.67
N ARG A 11 4.79 23.52 1.26
CA ARG A 11 4.16 22.65 0.27
C ARG A 11 3.40 21.51 0.94
N TYR A 12 2.26 21.17 0.36
CA TYR A 12 1.38 20.11 0.84
C TYR A 12 0.92 19.23 -0.32
N ILE A 13 0.57 18.00 -0.02
CA ILE A 13 -0.12 17.10 -0.95
C ILE A 13 -1.56 16.96 -0.49
N LEU A 14 -2.51 17.44 -1.30
CA LEU A 14 -3.94 17.20 -1.12
C LEU A 14 -4.36 15.99 -1.95
N GLN A 15 -4.98 15.00 -1.32
CA GLN A 15 -5.45 13.79 -1.98
C GLN A 15 -6.93 13.56 -1.76
N LYS A 16 -7.65 13.29 -2.85
CA LYS A 16 -8.99 12.68 -2.79
C LYS A 16 -8.84 11.18 -2.56
N ILE A 17 -9.48 10.65 -1.52
CA ILE A 17 -9.50 9.23 -1.22
C ILE A 17 -10.49 8.55 -2.18
N ASN A 18 -10.06 7.46 -2.82
CA ASN A 18 -10.96 6.66 -3.66
C ASN A 18 -11.83 5.75 -2.78
N ASN A 19 -13.00 6.22 -2.42
CA ASN A 19 -13.96 5.50 -1.57
C ASN A 19 -14.69 4.34 -2.29
N ASN A 20 -14.51 4.18 -3.59
CA ASN A 20 -14.95 2.96 -4.30
C ASN A 20 -14.03 1.78 -3.98
N THR A 21 -12.73 2.05 -3.83
CA THR A 21 -11.73 1.05 -3.46
C THR A 21 -11.65 0.87 -1.94
N PHE A 22 -11.53 1.98 -1.20
CA PHE A 22 -11.46 2.00 0.26
C PHE A 22 -12.83 2.37 0.83
N ARG A 23 -13.71 1.38 0.95
CA ARG A 23 -15.08 1.60 1.42
C ARG A 23 -15.14 2.07 2.87
N ASP A 24 -14.24 1.56 3.71
CA ASP A 24 -14.04 2.02 5.09
C ASP A 24 -12.94 3.08 5.13
N VAL A 25 -13.31 4.32 4.84
CA VAL A 25 -12.38 5.46 4.88
C VAL A 25 -11.93 5.77 6.30
N ALA A 26 -12.80 5.59 7.29
CA ALA A 26 -12.44 5.81 8.69
C ALA A 26 -11.35 4.83 9.13
N GLY A 27 -11.56 3.53 8.93
CA GLY A 27 -10.56 2.50 9.24
C GLY A 27 -9.26 2.68 8.45
N LEU A 28 -9.32 3.11 7.18
CA LEU A 28 -8.12 3.46 6.42
C LEU A 28 -7.32 4.58 7.10
N MET A 29 -7.99 5.65 7.53
CA MET A 29 -7.32 6.79 8.13
C MET A 29 -6.83 6.52 9.56
N GLU A 30 -7.52 5.66 10.30
CA GLU A 30 -7.06 5.13 11.58
C GLU A 30 -5.77 4.31 11.40
N ASN A 31 -5.71 3.42 10.40
CA ASN A 31 -4.50 2.66 10.06
C ASN A 31 -3.32 3.58 9.75
N ILE A 32 -3.53 4.56 8.87
CA ILE A 32 -2.47 5.49 8.46
C ILE A 32 -1.97 6.29 9.66
N THR A 33 -2.87 6.80 10.48
CA THR A 33 -2.53 7.57 11.68
C THR A 33 -1.73 6.70 12.66
N ALA A 34 -2.23 5.51 12.98
CA ALA A 34 -1.56 4.59 13.92
C ALA A 34 -0.15 4.18 13.45
N VAL A 35 -0.01 3.84 12.16
CA VAL A 35 1.28 3.44 11.58
C VAL A 35 2.26 4.61 11.55
N THR A 36 1.84 5.80 11.11
CA THR A 36 2.74 6.96 11.02
C THR A 36 3.13 7.48 12.40
N GLU A 37 2.22 7.49 13.38
CA GLU A 37 2.54 7.85 14.76
C GLU A 37 3.52 6.86 15.38
N PHE A 38 3.34 5.55 15.16
CA PHE A 38 4.27 4.53 15.64
C PHE A 38 5.66 4.67 15.00
N LEU A 39 5.74 4.86 13.69
CA LEU A 39 7.01 5.07 12.98
C LEU A 39 7.79 6.27 13.56
N ARG A 40 7.10 7.35 13.92
CA ARG A 40 7.74 8.51 14.56
C ARG A 40 8.39 8.20 15.90
N THR A 41 7.98 7.13 16.59
CA THR A 41 8.63 6.67 17.83
C THR A 41 9.88 5.83 17.56
N LYS A 42 10.11 5.42 16.30
CA LYS A 42 11.19 4.50 15.90
C LYS A 42 12.33 5.17 15.16
N THR A 43 12.15 6.40 14.70
CA THR A 43 13.16 7.14 13.94
C THR A 43 13.14 8.63 14.26
N ASP A 44 14.33 9.24 14.29
CA ASP A 44 14.50 10.69 14.36
C ASP A 44 14.44 11.34 12.97
N ASP A 45 14.52 10.55 11.90
CA ASP A 45 14.35 11.03 10.52
C ASP A 45 12.87 11.23 10.20
N LEU A 46 12.40 12.45 10.42
CA LEU A 46 11.01 12.81 10.15
C LEU A 46 10.68 12.90 8.65
N ARG A 47 11.68 12.97 7.76
CA ARG A 47 11.45 12.89 6.31
C ARG A 47 11.04 11.48 5.87
N GLY A 48 11.53 10.46 6.57
CA GLY A 48 11.18 9.06 6.31
C GLY A 48 9.75 8.68 6.72
N VAL A 49 8.98 9.58 7.34
CA VAL A 49 7.62 9.30 7.82
C VAL A 49 6.64 10.35 7.33
N LEU A 50 5.60 9.94 6.60
CA LEU A 50 4.53 10.83 6.14
C LEU A 50 3.88 11.57 7.32
N THR A 51 3.71 12.88 7.15
CA THR A 51 3.06 13.76 8.13
C THR A 51 1.66 14.11 7.67
N LEU A 52 0.65 13.57 8.36
CA LEU A 52 -0.74 13.97 8.16
C LEU A 52 -0.97 15.40 8.69
N VAL A 53 -1.57 16.24 7.87
CA VAL A 53 -2.09 17.56 8.29
C VAL A 53 -3.51 17.37 8.76
N LYS A 54 -3.74 17.65 10.03
CA LYS A 54 -5.09 17.54 10.63
C LYS A 54 -5.98 18.71 10.19
N THR A 55 -7.27 18.45 10.14
CA THR A 55 -8.30 19.49 9.95
C THR A 55 -8.35 20.43 11.16
N ASN A 56 -9.05 21.54 11.05
CA ASN A 56 -9.16 22.53 12.14
C ASN A 56 -9.84 21.97 13.41
N ASP A 57 -10.66 20.94 13.26
CA ASP A 57 -11.30 20.19 14.35
C ASP A 57 -10.50 18.96 14.82
N GLY A 58 -9.28 18.78 14.27
CA GLY A 58 -8.34 17.74 14.68
C GLY A 58 -8.50 16.38 13.98
N ALA A 59 -9.41 16.25 13.01
CA ALA A 59 -9.59 15.01 12.26
C ALA A 59 -8.43 14.75 11.28
N SER A 60 -8.21 13.48 10.92
CA SER A 60 -7.16 13.06 9.97
C SER A 60 -7.59 13.17 8.50
N TYR A 61 -8.84 13.41 8.23
CA TYR A 61 -9.41 13.60 6.89
C TYR A 61 -10.63 14.51 6.94
N LEU A 62 -11.02 15.05 5.79
CA LEU A 62 -12.22 15.87 5.61
C LEU A 62 -13.22 15.11 4.72
N HIS A 63 -14.48 15.04 5.13
CA HIS A 63 -15.59 14.64 4.27
C HIS A 63 -16.32 15.90 3.79
N ALA A 64 -16.27 16.18 2.50
CA ALA A 64 -16.92 17.35 1.89
C ALA A 64 -17.34 17.04 0.46
N GLN A 65 -18.55 17.50 0.06
CA GLN A 65 -19.08 17.34 -1.30
C GLN A 65 -19.06 15.88 -1.78
N ASP A 66 -19.54 14.96 -0.94
CA ASP A 66 -19.56 13.51 -1.19
C ASP A 66 -18.19 12.88 -1.51
N ALA A 67 -17.13 13.54 -1.09
CA ALA A 67 -15.76 13.09 -1.24
C ALA A 67 -14.97 13.16 0.07
N TYR A 68 -13.99 12.28 0.18
CA TYR A 68 -13.07 12.23 1.30
C TYR A 68 -11.71 12.77 0.88
N TRP A 69 -11.13 13.64 1.71
CA TRP A 69 -9.88 14.34 1.42
C TRP A 69 -8.93 14.19 2.57
N ARG A 70 -7.65 14.00 2.28
CA ARG A 70 -6.56 14.03 3.25
C ARG A 70 -5.42 14.88 2.74
N THR A 71 -4.64 15.42 3.66
CA THR A 71 -3.49 16.27 3.34
C THR A 71 -2.25 15.75 4.05
N TYR A 72 -1.12 15.76 3.35
CA TYR A 72 0.20 15.48 3.89
C TYR A 72 1.11 16.68 3.71
N ASP A 73 2.08 16.85 4.62
CA ASP A 73 3.22 17.69 4.35
C ASP A 73 3.98 17.14 3.14
N PHE A 74 4.41 18.02 2.25
CA PHE A 74 5.27 17.64 1.13
C PHE A 74 6.66 17.26 1.65
N VAL A 75 7.23 16.18 1.16
CA VAL A 75 8.60 15.78 1.50
C VAL A 75 9.56 16.48 0.56
N GLU A 76 10.23 17.52 1.06
CA GLU A 76 11.18 18.31 0.29
C GLU A 76 12.40 17.48 -0.15
N ASP A 77 13.02 17.86 -1.28
CA ASP A 77 14.19 17.20 -1.84
C ASP A 77 13.97 15.68 -2.08
N SER A 78 12.77 15.29 -2.44
CA SER A 78 12.43 13.91 -2.77
C SER A 78 12.04 13.76 -4.23
N ILE A 79 12.34 12.59 -4.80
CA ILE A 79 11.92 12.18 -6.14
C ILE A 79 11.11 10.90 -6.07
N CYS A 80 10.21 10.74 -7.05
CA CYS A 80 9.42 9.53 -7.23
C CYS A 80 9.66 9.01 -8.65
N LEU A 81 10.36 7.88 -8.77
CA LEU A 81 10.71 7.29 -10.05
C LEU A 81 9.57 6.41 -10.57
N GLN A 82 9.20 6.58 -11.85
CA GLN A 82 8.22 5.69 -12.49
C GLN A 82 8.86 4.40 -13.01
N LEU A 83 10.09 4.50 -13.47
CA LEU A 83 10.93 3.39 -13.91
C LEU A 83 12.33 3.57 -13.32
N PRO A 84 13.04 2.48 -12.99
CA PRO A 84 14.41 2.59 -12.54
C PRO A 84 15.31 2.97 -13.73
N GLU A 85 16.22 3.90 -13.54
CA GLU A 85 17.24 4.26 -14.52
C GLU A 85 18.53 3.44 -14.31
N THR A 86 18.74 3.01 -13.07
CA THR A 86 19.89 2.22 -12.63
C THR A 86 19.48 1.06 -11.72
N ASP A 87 20.37 0.08 -11.56
CA ASP A 87 20.20 -1.01 -10.59
C ASP A 87 20.15 -0.47 -9.15
N GLU A 88 20.84 0.64 -8.88
CA GLU A 88 20.86 1.31 -7.58
C GLU A 88 19.48 1.87 -7.21
N ASP A 89 18.74 2.45 -8.14
CA ASP A 89 17.37 2.93 -7.89
C ASP A 89 16.46 1.80 -7.42
N PHE A 90 16.63 0.64 -8.04
CA PHE A 90 15.87 -0.55 -7.68
C PHE A 90 16.27 -1.07 -6.30
N TYR A 91 17.57 -1.10 -6.02
CA TYR A 91 18.12 -1.50 -4.72
C TYR A 91 17.63 -0.57 -3.60
N GLN A 92 17.70 0.74 -3.79
CA GLN A 92 17.24 1.72 -2.79
C GLN A 92 15.73 1.64 -2.55
N SER A 93 14.93 1.35 -3.57
CA SER A 93 13.51 1.06 -3.40
C SER A 93 13.28 -0.15 -2.48
N ALA A 94 14.04 -1.23 -2.67
CA ALA A 94 13.95 -2.42 -1.83
C ALA A 94 14.41 -2.12 -0.39
N VAL A 95 15.46 -1.33 -0.20
CA VAL A 95 15.93 -0.85 1.11
C VAL A 95 14.82 -0.04 1.81
N GLY A 96 14.14 0.86 1.09
CA GLY A 96 13.03 1.64 1.63
C GLY A 96 11.91 0.76 2.20
N PHE A 97 11.44 -0.23 1.43
CA PHE A 97 10.42 -1.17 1.91
C PHE A 97 10.92 -2.08 3.03
N GLY A 98 12.19 -2.54 2.97
CA GLY A 98 12.80 -3.34 4.03
C GLY A 98 12.89 -2.58 5.35
N THR A 99 13.31 -1.31 5.30
CA THR A 99 13.38 -0.42 6.46
C THR A 99 11.99 -0.17 7.05
N PHE A 100 10.98 0.10 6.22
CA PHE A 100 9.60 0.24 6.66
C PHE A 100 9.12 -1.00 7.44
N GLN A 101 9.35 -2.20 6.91
CA GLN A 101 8.97 -3.44 7.59
C GLN A 101 9.76 -3.66 8.89
N GLN A 102 11.05 -3.33 8.91
CA GLN A 102 11.90 -3.45 10.10
C GLN A 102 11.41 -2.53 11.21
N LEU A 103 11.12 -1.27 10.92
CA LEU A 103 10.63 -0.29 11.89
C LEU A 103 9.27 -0.70 12.49
N LEU A 104 8.44 -1.42 11.71
CA LEU A 104 7.12 -1.90 12.13
C LEU A 104 7.13 -3.32 12.72
N THR A 105 8.30 -3.88 13.02
CA THR A 105 8.41 -5.25 13.54
C THR A 105 7.58 -5.47 14.81
N ASP A 106 7.55 -4.49 15.72
CA ASP A 106 6.84 -4.54 16.99
C ASP A 106 5.44 -3.91 16.95
N PHE A 107 5.02 -3.43 15.78
CA PHE A 107 3.67 -2.88 15.65
C PHE A 107 2.62 -3.98 15.80
N PRO A 108 1.58 -3.78 16.61
CA PRO A 108 0.52 -4.79 16.81
C PRO A 108 -0.40 -4.86 15.57
N ALA A 109 0.05 -5.57 14.54
CA ALA A 109 -0.61 -5.63 13.21
C ALA A 109 -2.10 -6.04 13.27
N ALA A 110 -2.50 -6.81 14.30
CA ALA A 110 -3.90 -7.20 14.50
C ALA A 110 -4.84 -6.02 14.84
N LYS A 111 -4.30 -4.83 15.15
CA LYS A 111 -5.09 -3.62 15.37
C LYS A 111 -5.50 -2.92 14.08
N LEU A 112 -4.88 -3.26 12.95
CA LEU A 112 -5.21 -2.65 11.67
C LEU A 112 -6.52 -3.17 11.11
N HIS A 113 -7.28 -2.27 10.51
CA HIS A 113 -8.48 -2.60 9.75
C HIS A 113 -8.09 -3.19 8.39
N GLU A 114 -8.79 -4.23 7.96
CA GLU A 114 -8.66 -4.76 6.61
C GLU A 114 -9.47 -3.89 5.64
N THR A 115 -8.82 -2.88 5.05
CA THR A 115 -9.49 -1.86 4.23
C THR A 115 -9.88 -2.34 2.82
N ILE A 116 -9.26 -3.41 2.33
CA ILE A 116 -9.62 -4.12 1.09
C ILE A 116 -9.67 -5.61 1.41
N PRO A 117 -10.86 -6.17 1.69
CA PRO A 117 -11.01 -7.56 2.08
C PRO A 117 -10.37 -8.53 1.07
N ASN A 118 -9.65 -9.52 1.58
CA ASN A 118 -9.00 -10.57 0.79
C ASN A 118 -8.03 -10.06 -0.29
N PHE A 119 -7.44 -8.86 -0.14
CA PHE A 119 -6.63 -8.23 -1.18
C PHE A 119 -5.48 -9.12 -1.69
N HIS A 120 -4.78 -9.81 -0.79
CA HIS A 120 -3.70 -10.75 -1.11
C HIS A 120 -4.02 -12.20 -0.74
N ASN A 121 -5.30 -12.59 -0.71
CA ASN A 121 -5.70 -13.98 -0.51
C ASN A 121 -5.55 -14.75 -1.83
N THR A 122 -4.40 -15.42 -2.01
CA THR A 122 -4.10 -16.16 -3.26
C THR A 122 -5.11 -17.26 -3.57
N PRO A 123 -5.62 -18.08 -2.62
CA PRO A 123 -6.72 -19.00 -2.87
C PRO A 123 -7.98 -18.35 -3.45
N ASP A 124 -8.37 -17.20 -2.94
CA ASP A 124 -9.53 -16.46 -3.46
C ASP A 124 -9.29 -15.91 -4.85
N ARG A 125 -8.07 -15.39 -5.11
CA ARG A 125 -7.66 -14.95 -6.45
C ARG A 125 -7.67 -16.10 -7.45
N TYR A 126 -7.20 -17.27 -7.04
CA TYR A 126 -7.21 -18.47 -7.87
C TYR A 126 -8.64 -18.93 -8.18
N ARG A 127 -9.54 -18.95 -7.19
CA ARG A 127 -10.97 -19.25 -7.40
C ARG A 127 -11.60 -18.29 -8.40
N ALA A 128 -11.35 -16.98 -8.25
CA ALA A 128 -11.84 -15.95 -9.18
C ALA A 128 -11.29 -16.14 -10.61
N LEU A 129 -10.03 -16.62 -10.75
CA LEU A 129 -9.46 -17.02 -12.06
C LEU A 129 -10.27 -18.15 -12.67
N LEU A 130 -10.52 -19.24 -11.93
CA LEU A 130 -11.29 -20.40 -12.44
C LEU A 130 -12.69 -19.99 -12.90
N GLU A 131 -13.41 -19.22 -12.09
CA GLU A 131 -14.75 -18.69 -12.43
C GLU A 131 -14.73 -17.79 -13.67
N THR A 132 -13.64 -17.03 -13.85
CA THR A 132 -13.49 -16.17 -15.03
C THR A 132 -13.20 -16.98 -16.29
N LEU A 133 -12.36 -18.02 -16.17
CA LEU A 133 -12.06 -18.93 -17.29
C LEU A 133 -13.30 -19.71 -17.74
N GLU A 134 -14.12 -20.16 -16.78
CA GLU A 134 -15.37 -20.87 -17.11
C GLU A 134 -16.33 -19.98 -17.94
N ARG A 135 -16.40 -18.69 -17.59
CA ARG A 135 -17.29 -17.75 -18.27
C ARG A 135 -16.70 -17.17 -19.54
N ASP A 136 -15.38 -16.94 -19.57
CA ASP A 136 -14.62 -16.29 -20.65
C ASP A 136 -15.41 -15.27 -21.47
N PRO A 137 -15.98 -14.22 -20.86
CA PRO A 137 -16.99 -13.34 -21.47
C PRO A 137 -16.47 -12.57 -22.70
N MET A 138 -15.15 -12.48 -22.85
CA MET A 138 -14.48 -11.78 -23.93
C MET A 138 -13.73 -12.72 -24.89
N HIS A 139 -13.84 -14.03 -24.68
CA HIS A 139 -13.16 -15.06 -25.45
C HIS A 139 -11.64 -14.84 -25.58
N ARG A 140 -11.00 -14.41 -24.49
CA ARG A 140 -9.58 -14.09 -24.44
C ARG A 140 -8.71 -15.25 -23.90
N ALA A 141 -9.29 -16.24 -23.25
CA ALA A 141 -8.57 -17.33 -22.64
C ALA A 141 -7.65 -18.07 -23.64
N VAL A 142 -8.10 -18.19 -24.89
CA VAL A 142 -7.32 -18.84 -25.96
C VAL A 142 -6.00 -18.11 -26.27
N GLN A 143 -5.90 -16.82 -25.97
CA GLN A 143 -4.71 -16.00 -26.27
C GLN A 143 -3.61 -16.14 -25.21
N VAL A 144 -3.93 -16.69 -24.03
CA VAL A 144 -3.05 -16.77 -22.87
C VAL A 144 -3.04 -18.18 -22.25
N GLN A 145 -3.20 -19.21 -23.10
CA GLN A 145 -3.23 -20.61 -22.65
C GLN A 145 -1.99 -21.04 -21.85
N PRO A 146 -0.75 -20.69 -22.25
CA PRO A 146 0.44 -21.04 -21.49
C PRO A 146 0.43 -20.48 -20.05
N GLU A 147 -0.04 -19.24 -19.87
CA GLU A 147 -0.14 -18.58 -18.58
C GLU A 147 -1.23 -19.21 -17.71
N ILE A 148 -2.36 -19.60 -18.33
CA ILE A 148 -3.43 -20.32 -17.65
C ILE A 148 -2.92 -21.69 -17.17
N GLU A 149 -2.29 -22.47 -18.03
CA GLU A 149 -1.72 -23.79 -17.67
C GLU A 149 -0.67 -23.66 -16.57
N PHE A 150 0.17 -22.62 -16.63
CA PHE A 150 1.14 -22.31 -15.58
C PHE A 150 0.47 -22.08 -14.22
N ALA A 151 -0.62 -21.31 -14.19
CA ALA A 151 -1.38 -21.04 -12.97
C ALA A 151 -2.09 -22.29 -12.45
N LEU A 152 -2.74 -23.06 -13.34
CA LEU A 152 -3.47 -24.28 -12.98
C LEU A 152 -2.54 -25.36 -12.40
N ALA A 153 -1.35 -25.53 -12.97
CA ALA A 153 -0.34 -26.48 -12.50
C ALA A 153 0.15 -26.17 -11.07
N ARG A 154 -0.06 -24.96 -10.56
CA ARG A 154 0.38 -24.51 -9.23
C ARG A 154 -0.73 -24.41 -8.19
N GLN A 155 -1.90 -24.99 -8.45
CA GLN A 155 -3.04 -24.96 -7.54
C GLN A 155 -2.66 -25.36 -6.10
N ALA A 156 -1.85 -26.40 -5.92
CA ALA A 156 -1.45 -26.88 -4.60
C ALA A 156 -0.61 -25.85 -3.80
N GLU A 157 0.07 -24.94 -4.49
CA GLU A 157 0.93 -23.90 -3.89
C GLU A 157 0.14 -22.67 -3.44
N MET A 158 -1.07 -22.45 -3.99
CA MET A 158 -1.84 -21.20 -3.81
C MET A 158 -2.20 -20.93 -2.34
N SER A 159 -2.34 -21.94 -1.50
CA SER A 159 -2.68 -21.79 -0.09
C SER A 159 -1.47 -21.81 0.86
N ALA A 160 -0.24 -21.93 0.35
CA ALA A 160 0.95 -22.11 1.17
C ALA A 160 1.14 -21.00 2.23
N ILE A 161 1.01 -19.74 1.83
CA ILE A 161 1.16 -18.57 2.73
C ILE A 161 -0.01 -18.50 3.72
N GLN A 162 -1.24 -18.70 3.25
CA GLN A 162 -2.44 -18.66 4.12
C GLN A 162 -2.38 -19.77 5.18
N ASN A 163 -1.95 -20.98 4.78
CA ASN A 163 -1.79 -22.10 5.71
C ASN A 163 -0.66 -21.85 6.72
N ALA A 164 0.45 -21.24 6.28
CA ALA A 164 1.57 -20.90 7.17
C ALA A 164 1.15 -19.83 8.19
N LEU A 165 0.36 -18.83 7.78
CA LEU A 165 -0.21 -17.81 8.67
C LEU A 165 -1.19 -18.45 9.66
N ALA A 166 -2.14 -19.25 9.18
CA ALA A 166 -3.16 -19.93 10.01
C ALA A 166 -2.55 -20.89 11.04
N SER A 167 -1.43 -21.56 10.68
CA SER A 167 -0.70 -22.46 11.58
C SER A 167 0.28 -21.74 12.52
N GLY A 168 0.41 -20.41 12.45
CA GLY A 168 1.35 -19.64 13.25
C GLY A 168 2.83 -19.77 12.83
N LYS A 169 3.12 -20.44 11.70
CA LYS A 169 4.48 -20.51 11.15
C LYS A 169 4.97 -19.17 10.61
N LEU A 170 4.06 -18.35 10.12
CA LEU A 170 4.31 -16.95 9.77
C LEU A 170 3.64 -16.03 10.78
N PRO A 171 4.35 -15.06 11.35
CA PRO A 171 3.74 -14.04 12.18
C PRO A 171 2.93 -13.05 11.33
N LEU A 172 1.82 -12.54 11.88
CA LEU A 172 1.12 -11.42 11.28
C LEU A 172 2.01 -10.17 11.36
N ARG A 173 2.21 -9.50 10.24
CA ARG A 173 3.06 -8.31 10.11
C ARG A 173 2.34 -7.22 9.34
N VAL A 174 2.74 -5.96 9.58
CA VAL A 174 2.34 -4.85 8.72
C VAL A 174 3.09 -4.96 7.40
N THR A 175 2.38 -4.90 6.30
CA THR A 175 2.93 -4.90 4.95
C THR A 175 2.36 -3.74 4.15
N HIS A 176 3.14 -3.17 3.23
CA HIS A 176 2.68 -2.07 2.39
C HIS A 176 1.65 -2.53 1.33
N ASN A 177 1.71 -3.79 0.92
CA ASN A 177 0.82 -4.46 -0.06
C ASN A 177 0.88 -3.95 -1.51
N ASP A 178 1.69 -2.94 -1.82
CA ASP A 178 1.90 -2.44 -3.19
C ASP A 178 3.35 -1.93 -3.31
N THR A 179 4.30 -2.86 -3.19
CA THR A 179 5.75 -2.60 -3.14
C THR A 179 6.33 -2.39 -4.55
N LYS A 180 6.01 -1.27 -5.16
CA LYS A 180 6.54 -0.86 -6.45
C LYS A 180 7.34 0.44 -6.33
N LEU A 181 8.28 0.66 -7.25
CA LEU A 181 9.23 1.76 -7.23
C LEU A 181 8.55 3.13 -7.03
N ASN A 182 7.46 3.40 -7.73
CA ASN A 182 6.76 4.68 -7.64
C ASN A 182 5.89 4.87 -6.37
N ASN A 183 5.98 3.95 -5.41
CA ASN A 183 5.41 4.10 -4.08
C ASN A 183 6.48 4.42 -3.02
N VAL A 184 7.73 4.65 -3.45
CA VAL A 184 8.83 5.09 -2.59
C VAL A 184 9.28 6.47 -3.02
N LEU A 185 9.50 7.34 -2.05
CA LEU A 185 10.20 8.61 -2.25
C LEU A 185 11.68 8.38 -1.96
N LEU A 186 12.53 8.68 -2.92
CA LEU A 186 13.98 8.63 -2.79
C LEU A 186 14.52 10.03 -2.52
N ASP A 187 15.66 10.15 -1.85
CA ASP A 187 16.33 11.43 -1.68
C ASP A 187 16.86 11.90 -3.04
N ALA A 188 16.62 13.16 -3.39
CA ALA A 188 17.01 13.69 -4.69
C ALA A 188 18.53 13.98 -4.81
N LYS A 189 19.28 13.91 -3.70
CA LYS A 189 20.70 14.32 -3.64
C LYS A 189 21.65 13.17 -3.32
N THR A 190 21.15 12.12 -2.69
CA THR A 190 21.92 10.95 -2.29
C THR A 190 21.28 9.69 -2.85
#